data_cf59874ba14c91a55a8e59190025cb45
#
_entry.id   cf59874ba14c91a55a8e59190025cb45
#
_cell.length_a   1.000
_cell.length_b   1.000
_cell.length_c   1.000
_cell.angle_alpha   90.00
_cell.angle_beta   90.00
_cell.angle_gamma   90.00
#
_symmetry.space_group_name_H-M   'P 1'
#
loop_
_entity.id
_entity.type
_entity.pdbx_description
1 polymer ?
#
loop_
_entity_poly.entity_id
_entity_poly.type
_entity_poly.pdbx_seq_one_letter_code
_entity_poly.pdbx_strand_id
1 'polypeptide(L)'
;LFWSTQFYIDQLGSALVFAVFIGTVVIFISLGIIGIMMKDLSALGSYLLGALIVLLVFSIIFIFVPVSNTIMVVLAGLIVLVFALYTIYDFNQIKHNYVSEHETVSMALNLYLDFVNIFLRLLEIVWRLKD
;
A
#
# COMPACT_ATOMS: atom_id res chain seq x y z
N LEU A 1 11.48 1.48 -7.25
CA LEU A 1 11.56 0.74 -5.98
C LEU A 1 12.97 0.67 -5.43
N PHE A 2 13.95 0.30 -6.27
CA PHE A 2 15.36 0.20 -5.84
C PHE A 2 15.87 1.53 -5.26
N TRP A 3 15.62 2.63 -5.96
CA TRP A 3 16.09 3.94 -5.53
C TRP A 3 15.46 4.36 -4.21
N SER A 4 14.15 4.16 -4.07
CA SER A 4 13.43 4.51 -2.84
C SER A 4 13.90 3.67 -1.66
N THR A 5 14.07 2.36 -1.87
CA THR A 5 14.57 1.46 -0.83
C THR A 5 15.98 1.81 -0.43
N GLN A 6 16.85 2.13 -1.40
CA GLN A 6 18.22 2.53 -1.09
C GLN A 6 18.28 3.81 -0.28
N PHE A 7 17.41 4.78 -0.59
CA PHE A 7 17.32 6.01 0.19
C PHE A 7 17.00 5.70 1.65
N TYR A 8 16.02 4.84 1.90
CA TYR A 8 15.63 4.51 3.27
C TYR A 8 16.68 3.66 3.99
N ILE A 9 17.40 2.81 3.27
CA ILE A 9 18.53 2.07 3.86
C ILE A 9 19.57 3.05 4.37
N ASP A 10 19.91 4.06 3.60
CA ASP A 10 20.88 5.07 3.98
C ASP A 10 20.40 5.90 5.17
N GLN A 11 19.11 6.19 5.27
CA GLN A 11 18.55 7.03 6.31
C GLN A 11 18.21 6.27 7.59
N LEU A 12 17.73 5.04 7.49
CA LEU A 12 17.22 4.25 8.61
C LEU A 12 18.13 3.12 9.04
N GLY A 13 19.03 2.67 8.15
CA GLY A 13 19.84 1.49 8.38
C GLY A 13 19.15 0.24 7.83
N SER A 14 19.97 -0.72 7.37
CA SER A 14 19.48 -1.91 6.69
C SER A 14 18.63 -2.81 7.59
N ALA A 15 18.97 -2.89 8.89
CA ALA A 15 18.22 -3.73 9.83
C ALA A 15 16.77 -3.25 9.98
N LEU A 16 16.57 -1.93 10.07
CA LEU A 16 15.23 -1.36 10.24
C LEU A 16 14.42 -1.51 8.96
N VAL A 17 15.03 -1.28 7.79
CA VAL A 17 14.37 -1.49 6.50
C VAL A 17 13.96 -2.95 6.34
N PHE A 18 14.84 -3.89 6.71
CA PHE A 18 14.52 -5.31 6.66
C PHE A 18 13.35 -5.66 7.58
N ALA A 19 13.32 -5.09 8.80
CA ALA A 19 12.22 -5.31 9.74
C ALA A 19 10.90 -4.81 9.17
N VAL A 20 10.89 -3.64 8.52
CA VAL A 20 9.68 -3.10 7.86
C VAL A 20 9.26 -4.02 6.72
N PHE A 21 10.22 -4.55 5.95
CA PHE A 21 9.91 -5.48 4.87
C PHE A 21 9.22 -6.73 5.40
N ILE A 22 9.77 -7.35 6.44
CA ILE A 22 9.18 -8.55 7.04
C ILE A 22 7.80 -8.25 7.60
N GLY A 23 7.63 -7.11 8.29
CA GLY A 23 6.33 -6.68 8.79
C GLY A 23 5.32 -6.50 7.66
N THR A 24 5.75 -5.93 6.53
CA THR A 24 4.89 -5.76 5.36
C THR A 24 4.46 -7.10 4.80
N VAL A 25 5.38 -8.08 4.71
CA VAL A 25 5.04 -9.44 4.24
C VAL A 25 3.96 -10.05 5.13
N VAL A 26 4.13 -9.96 6.45
CA VAL A 26 3.15 -10.52 7.40
C VAL A 26 1.79 -9.84 7.24
N ILE A 27 1.77 -8.53 7.16
CA ILE A 27 0.54 -7.76 6.95
C ILE A 27 -0.12 -8.16 5.63
N PHE A 28 0.65 -8.24 4.55
CA PHE A 28 0.15 -8.55 3.22
C PHE A 28 -0.48 -9.94 3.17
N ILE A 29 0.17 -10.94 3.75
CA ILE A 29 -0.36 -12.31 3.82
C ILE A 29 -1.65 -12.33 4.64
N SER A 30 -1.67 -11.64 5.79
CA SER A 30 -2.85 -11.57 6.65
C SER A 30 -4.04 -10.95 5.92
N LEU A 31 -3.81 -9.86 5.20
CA LEU A 31 -4.84 -9.19 4.41
C LEU A 31 -5.34 -10.08 3.28
N GLY A 32 -4.43 -10.83 2.66
CA GLY A 32 -4.81 -11.78 1.62
C GLY A 32 -5.73 -12.87 2.13
N ILE A 33 -5.42 -13.43 3.30
CA ILE A 33 -6.25 -14.44 3.93
C ILE A 33 -7.64 -13.87 4.24
N ILE A 34 -7.70 -12.66 4.80
CA ILE A 34 -8.97 -12.00 5.07
C ILE A 34 -9.78 -11.84 3.79
N GLY A 35 -9.14 -11.39 2.71
CA GLY A 35 -9.82 -11.20 1.41
C GLY A 35 -10.41 -12.49 0.87
N ILE A 36 -9.66 -13.60 1.00
CA ILE A 36 -10.13 -14.92 0.52
C ILE A 36 -11.31 -15.41 1.35
N MET A 37 -11.36 -15.08 2.64
CA MET A 37 -12.41 -15.55 3.54
C MET A 37 -13.70 -14.74 3.46
N MET A 38 -13.65 -13.54 2.90
CA MET A 38 -14.83 -12.68 2.83
C MET A 38 -15.70 -13.00 1.62
N LYS A 39 -16.98 -12.62 1.70
CA LYS A 39 -17.88 -12.73 0.55
C LYS A 39 -17.47 -11.73 -0.53
N ASP A 40 -18.09 -11.82 -1.70
CA ASP A 40 -17.75 -10.99 -2.87
C ASP A 40 -17.80 -9.50 -2.53
N LEU A 41 -16.69 -8.80 -2.74
CA LEU A 41 -16.51 -7.39 -2.45
C LEU A 41 -16.44 -6.55 -3.74
N SER A 42 -16.94 -7.07 -4.87
CA SER A 42 -16.84 -6.38 -6.17
C SER A 42 -17.35 -4.93 -6.12
N ALA A 43 -18.35 -4.65 -5.29
CA ALA A 43 -18.94 -3.32 -5.18
C ALA A 43 -17.99 -2.28 -4.57
N LEU A 44 -16.92 -2.72 -3.89
CA LEU A 44 -15.97 -1.80 -3.26
C LEU A 44 -14.99 -1.16 -4.24
N GLY A 45 -14.84 -1.71 -5.44
CA GLY A 45 -13.82 -1.25 -6.38
C GLY A 45 -13.89 0.23 -6.69
N SER A 46 -15.08 0.75 -6.97
CA SER A 46 -15.26 2.17 -7.30
C SER A 46 -15.01 3.08 -6.10
N TYR A 47 -15.40 2.65 -4.90
CA TYR A 47 -15.15 3.43 -3.69
C TYR A 47 -13.65 3.51 -3.37
N LEU A 48 -12.94 2.39 -3.53
CA LEU A 48 -11.50 2.36 -3.31
C LEU A 48 -10.76 3.23 -4.33
N LEU A 49 -11.19 3.19 -5.58
CA LEU A 49 -10.58 4.02 -6.61
C LEU A 49 -10.80 5.51 -6.30
N GLY A 50 -11.99 5.90 -5.88
CA GLY A 50 -12.29 7.27 -5.49
C GLY A 50 -11.41 7.72 -4.32
N ALA A 51 -11.28 6.88 -3.29
CA ALA A 51 -10.42 7.18 -2.14
C ALA A 51 -8.97 7.35 -2.57
N LEU A 52 -8.47 6.47 -3.45
CA LEU A 52 -7.10 6.56 -3.94
C LEU A 52 -6.86 7.86 -4.71
N ILE A 53 -7.78 8.23 -5.59
CA ILE A 53 -7.66 9.46 -6.36
C ILE A 53 -7.61 10.68 -5.43
N VAL A 54 -8.47 10.74 -4.42
CA VAL A 54 -8.46 11.83 -3.44
C VAL A 54 -7.11 11.92 -2.73
N LEU A 55 -6.58 10.80 -2.27
CA LEU A 55 -5.29 10.78 -1.58
C LEU A 55 -4.14 11.16 -2.49
N LEU A 56 -4.19 10.76 -3.76
CA LEU A 56 -3.17 11.16 -4.74
C LEU A 56 -3.21 12.67 -4.99
N VAL A 57 -4.39 13.26 -5.07
CA VAL A 57 -4.53 14.71 -5.23
C VAL A 57 -3.91 15.44 -4.02
N PHE A 58 -4.21 14.99 -2.81
CA PHE A 58 -3.59 15.58 -1.62
C PHE A 58 -2.08 15.39 -1.61
N SER A 59 -1.59 14.24 -2.05
CA SER A 59 -0.14 14.02 -2.15
C SER A 59 0.53 15.01 -3.07
N ILE A 60 -0.09 15.27 -4.23
CA ILE A 60 0.43 16.24 -5.20
C ILE A 60 0.42 17.66 -4.62
N ILE A 61 -0.69 18.03 -3.97
CA ILE A 61 -0.81 19.35 -3.35
C ILE A 61 0.29 19.56 -2.30
N PHE A 62 0.57 18.54 -1.48
CA PHE A 62 1.55 18.66 -0.40
C PHE A 62 3.00 18.62 -0.90
N ILE A 63 3.24 18.33 -2.18
CA ILE A 63 4.56 18.54 -2.79
C ILE A 63 4.83 20.04 -2.93
N PHE A 64 3.81 20.81 -3.26
CA PHE A 64 3.94 22.25 -3.54
C PHE A 64 3.63 23.13 -2.34
N VAL A 65 2.83 22.64 -1.40
CA VAL A 65 2.41 23.40 -0.21
C VAL A 65 3.08 22.78 1.01
N PRO A 66 3.96 23.52 1.70
CA PRO A 66 4.62 22.98 2.91
C PRO A 66 3.59 22.66 3.99
N VAL A 67 3.68 21.45 4.54
CA VAL A 67 2.84 21.00 5.65
C VAL A 67 3.72 20.37 6.72
N SER A 68 3.19 20.24 7.93
CA SER A 68 3.95 19.67 9.05
C SER A 68 4.26 18.19 8.81
N ASN A 69 5.29 17.71 9.51
CA ASN A 69 5.63 16.28 9.46
C ASN A 69 4.47 15.40 9.94
N THR A 70 3.73 15.87 10.94
CA THR A 70 2.56 15.14 11.46
C THR A 70 1.51 14.93 10.37
N ILE A 71 1.22 15.97 9.57
CA ILE A 71 0.25 15.86 8.47
C ILE A 71 0.72 14.84 7.43
N MET A 72 2.03 14.84 7.12
CA MET A 72 2.59 13.87 6.17
C MET A 72 2.50 12.44 6.69
N VAL A 73 2.70 12.21 7.99
CA VAL A 73 2.54 10.90 8.61
C VAL A 73 1.09 10.44 8.51
N VAL A 74 0.14 11.33 8.80
CA VAL A 74 -1.28 11.01 8.70
C VAL A 74 -1.65 10.64 7.26
N LEU A 75 -1.17 11.41 6.29
CA LEU A 75 -1.42 11.10 4.88
C LEU A 75 -0.84 9.74 4.49
N ALA A 76 0.40 9.45 4.89
CA ALA A 76 1.04 8.17 4.61
C ALA A 76 0.24 7.02 5.23
N GLY A 77 -0.25 7.20 6.46
CA GLY A 77 -1.09 6.20 7.13
C GLY A 77 -2.40 5.95 6.40
N LEU A 78 -3.04 7.00 5.90
CA LEU A 78 -4.27 6.85 5.11
C LEU A 78 -4.02 6.11 3.79
N ILE A 79 -2.88 6.37 3.15
CA ILE A 79 -2.51 5.66 1.93
C ILE A 79 -2.27 4.18 2.23
N VAL A 80 -1.59 3.86 3.34
CA VAL A 80 -1.41 2.46 3.77
C VAL A 80 -2.78 1.80 3.96
N LEU A 81 -3.72 2.48 4.62
CA LEU A 81 -5.06 1.94 4.85
C LEU A 81 -5.77 1.65 3.53
N VAL A 82 -5.72 2.56 2.57
CA VAL A 82 -6.37 2.37 1.27
C VAL A 82 -5.75 1.18 0.53
N PHE A 83 -4.42 1.07 0.51
CA PHE A 83 -3.76 -0.06 -0.15
C PHE A 83 -3.97 -1.37 0.59
N ALA A 84 -4.14 -1.33 1.93
CA ALA A 84 -4.54 -2.51 2.69
C ALA A 84 -5.94 -3.00 2.25
N LEU A 85 -6.88 -2.07 2.09
CA LEU A 85 -8.21 -2.39 1.59
C LEU A 85 -8.16 -2.89 0.14
N TYR A 86 -7.30 -2.31 -0.70
CA TYR A 86 -7.07 -2.81 -2.05
C TYR A 86 -6.53 -4.24 -2.03
N THR A 87 -5.62 -4.55 -1.11
CA THR A 87 -5.07 -5.90 -0.99
C THR A 87 -6.18 -6.91 -0.68
N ILE A 88 -7.03 -6.58 0.29
CA ILE A 88 -8.19 -7.41 0.63
C ILE A 88 -9.10 -7.59 -0.59
N TYR A 89 -9.40 -6.49 -1.27
CA TYR A 89 -10.24 -6.49 -2.47
C TYR A 89 -9.62 -7.32 -3.58
N ASP A 90 -8.33 -7.15 -3.86
CA ASP A 90 -7.67 -7.84 -4.97
C ASP A 90 -7.63 -9.36 -4.73
N PHE A 91 -7.30 -9.82 -3.52
CA PHE A 91 -7.36 -11.24 -3.19
C PHE A 91 -8.80 -11.77 -3.26
N ASN A 92 -9.77 -10.97 -2.82
CA ASN A 92 -11.18 -11.34 -2.87
C ASN A 92 -11.63 -11.55 -4.32
N GLN A 93 -11.22 -10.65 -5.23
CA GLN A 93 -11.59 -10.77 -6.64
C GLN A 93 -10.95 -11.98 -7.31
N ILE A 94 -9.72 -12.33 -6.92
CA ILE A 94 -9.07 -13.54 -7.44
C ILE A 94 -9.88 -14.78 -7.08
N LYS A 95 -10.41 -14.82 -5.86
CA LYS A 95 -11.19 -15.98 -5.40
C LYS A 95 -12.58 -16.05 -6.04
N HIS A 96 -13.28 -14.91 -6.10
CA HIS A 96 -14.71 -14.90 -6.43
C HIS A 96 -15.00 -14.73 -7.92
N ASN A 97 -14.05 -14.24 -8.70
CA ASN A 97 -14.25 -13.98 -10.11
C ASN A 97 -13.27 -14.81 -10.94
N TYR A 98 -13.79 -15.38 -12.04
CA TYR A 98 -12.93 -16.11 -12.97
C TYR A 98 -11.97 -15.11 -13.63
N VAL A 99 -10.68 -15.50 -13.69
CA VAL A 99 -9.62 -14.65 -14.22
C VAL A 99 -8.98 -15.37 -15.39
N SER A 100 -8.98 -14.75 -16.58
CA SER A 100 -8.27 -15.25 -17.76
C SER A 100 -6.76 -15.10 -17.58
N GLU A 101 -5.96 -15.73 -18.45
CA GLU A 101 -4.51 -15.54 -18.42
C GLU A 101 -4.10 -14.08 -18.50
N HIS A 102 -4.77 -13.31 -19.37
CA HIS A 102 -4.49 -11.88 -19.51
C HIS A 102 -4.80 -11.12 -18.22
N GLU A 103 -5.92 -11.43 -17.59
CA GLU A 103 -6.32 -10.79 -16.35
C GLU A 103 -5.44 -11.23 -15.19
N THR A 104 -4.89 -12.44 -15.22
CA THR A 104 -3.96 -12.94 -14.21
C THR A 104 -2.73 -12.05 -14.10
N VAL A 105 -2.16 -11.64 -15.23
CA VAL A 105 -1.01 -10.74 -15.24
C VAL A 105 -1.38 -9.39 -14.64
N SER A 106 -2.54 -8.84 -15.01
CA SER A 106 -3.01 -7.58 -14.48
C SER A 106 -3.22 -7.64 -12.97
N MET A 107 -3.81 -8.72 -12.46
CA MET A 107 -4.03 -8.89 -11.02
C MET A 107 -2.73 -9.09 -10.25
N ALA A 108 -1.76 -9.80 -10.84
CA ALA A 108 -0.45 -9.94 -10.23
C ALA A 108 0.26 -8.59 -10.10
N LEU A 109 0.14 -7.74 -11.12
CA LEU A 109 0.68 -6.38 -11.07
C LEU A 109 -0.01 -5.54 -10.00
N ASN A 110 -1.34 -5.66 -9.88
CA ASN A 110 -2.08 -4.94 -8.84
C ASN A 110 -1.62 -5.35 -7.44
N LEU A 111 -1.44 -6.64 -7.20
CA LEU A 111 -0.93 -7.13 -5.91
C LEU A 111 0.49 -6.64 -5.64
N TYR A 112 1.33 -6.64 -6.66
CA TYR A 112 2.69 -6.12 -6.52
C TYR A 112 2.68 -4.64 -6.14
N LEU A 113 1.84 -3.85 -6.81
CA LEU A 113 1.71 -2.42 -6.52
C LEU A 113 1.16 -2.19 -5.11
N ASP A 114 0.20 -2.99 -4.67
CA ASP A 114 -0.33 -2.90 -3.30
C ASP A 114 0.79 -3.15 -2.29
N PHE A 115 1.57 -4.21 -2.49
CA PHE A 115 2.68 -4.55 -1.60
C PHE A 115 3.73 -3.43 -1.55
N VAL A 116 4.16 -2.96 -2.72
CA VAL A 116 5.20 -1.94 -2.82
C VAL A 116 4.75 -0.65 -2.14
N ASN A 117 3.50 -0.25 -2.37
CA ASN A 117 3.01 1.00 -1.77
C ASN A 117 2.89 0.88 -0.26
N ILE A 118 2.39 -0.24 0.26
CA ILE A 118 2.35 -0.47 1.70
C ILE A 118 3.76 -0.41 2.29
N PHE A 119 4.69 -1.11 1.67
CA PHE A 119 6.08 -1.15 2.14
C PHE A 119 6.71 0.25 2.16
N LEU A 120 6.61 0.97 1.05
CA LEU A 120 7.24 2.29 0.95
C LEU A 120 6.59 3.31 1.89
N ARG A 121 5.28 3.26 2.08
CA ARG A 121 4.60 4.16 2.99
C ARG A 121 4.92 3.85 4.45
N LEU A 122 5.07 2.56 4.80
CA LEU A 122 5.52 2.19 6.14
C LEU A 122 6.94 2.67 6.39
N LEU A 123 7.83 2.56 5.41
CA LEU A 123 9.18 3.12 5.52
C LEU A 123 9.15 4.62 5.74
N GLU A 124 8.29 5.32 5.00
CA GLU A 124 8.14 6.76 5.15
C GLU A 124 7.68 7.12 6.55
N ILE A 125 6.68 6.41 7.09
CA ILE A 125 6.16 6.67 8.43
C ILE A 125 7.26 6.48 9.47
N VAL A 126 8.01 5.37 9.38
CA VAL A 126 9.11 5.08 10.31
C VAL A 126 10.17 6.17 10.23
N TRP A 127 10.53 6.58 9.02
CA TRP A 127 11.53 7.62 8.81
C TRP A 127 11.09 8.95 9.42
N ARG A 128 9.82 9.33 9.22
CA ARG A 128 9.29 10.60 9.74
C ARG A 128 9.12 10.58 11.25
N LEU A 129 8.85 9.43 11.85
CA LEU A 129 8.68 9.29 13.29
C LEU A 129 10.00 9.10 14.03
N LYS A 130 11.08 8.82 13.30
CA LYS A 130 12.41 8.59 13.90
C LYS A 130 12.93 9.82 14.61
N ASP A 131 12.64 11.01 14.10
CA ASP A 131 13.13 12.28 14.66
C ASP A 131 12.14 12.90 15.62
#